data_11aa5fbb2dc857f902629c2472ed1c07
#
_entry.id   11aa5fbb2dc857f902629c2472ed1c07
#
_cell.length_a   1.000
_cell.length_b   1.000
_cell.length_c   1.000
_cell.angle_alpha   90.00
_cell.angle_beta   90.00
_cell.angle_gamma   90.00
#
_symmetry.space_group_name_H-M   'P 1'
#
loop_
_entity.id
_entity.type
_entity.pdbx_description
1 polymer ?
#
loop_
_entity_poly.entity_id
_entity_poly.type
_entity_poly.pdbx_seq_one_letter_code
_entity_poly.pdbx_strand_id
1 'polypeptide(L)'
;YYACCNHLYGEMGCYSKDAKLKNRCFRLSGIFRDSLYSKASPNSNIYLWRKVSELTTDNKFNEAMKECDKWMKQVKPNTHDYANMAFFRSEIYKGMHNIPLCKYWLAISALCDIRDAVMDQASLWSLANILSREGNLERSNRYVEYSWNCTQRYNTHLRSWLISPVLGVISDTYKTNLRKANYQLKTLIG
;
A
#
# COMPACT_ATOMS: atom_id res chain seq x y z
N TYR A 1 13.24 17.67 -1.34
CA TYR A 1 12.53 18.52 -2.30
C TYR A 1 12.12 17.75 -3.56
N TYR A 2 13.08 17.28 -4.39
CA TYR A 2 12.78 16.60 -5.67
C TYR A 2 11.87 15.37 -5.52
N ALA A 3 12.08 14.55 -4.50
CA ALA A 3 11.23 13.38 -4.24
C ALA A 3 9.79 13.76 -3.92
N CYS A 4 9.58 14.77 -3.08
CA CYS A 4 8.25 15.27 -2.74
C CYS A 4 7.54 15.84 -3.97
N CYS A 5 8.24 16.64 -4.79
CA CYS A 5 7.67 17.18 -6.03
C CYS A 5 7.33 16.07 -7.03
N ASN A 6 8.23 15.09 -7.22
CA ASN A 6 7.97 13.94 -8.08
C ASN A 6 6.73 13.17 -7.61
N HIS A 7 6.62 12.88 -6.32
CA HIS A 7 5.46 12.18 -5.75
C HIS A 7 4.18 13.00 -5.93
N LEU A 8 4.19 14.27 -5.51
CA LEU A 8 3.03 15.16 -5.59
C LEU A 8 2.47 15.26 -7.01
N TYR A 9 3.33 15.56 -8.00
CA TYR A 9 2.89 15.65 -9.38
C TYR A 9 2.46 14.30 -9.96
N GLY A 10 3.06 13.19 -9.52
CA GLY A 10 2.62 11.85 -9.86
C GLY A 10 1.19 11.59 -9.38
N GLU A 11 0.91 11.85 -8.11
CA GLU A 11 -0.43 11.72 -7.52
C GLU A 11 -1.46 12.63 -8.20
N MET A 12 -1.13 13.92 -8.41
CA MET A 12 -2.00 14.85 -9.12
C MET A 12 -2.32 14.36 -10.54
N GLY A 13 -1.35 13.77 -11.24
CA GLY A 13 -1.55 13.16 -12.56
C GLY A 13 -2.48 11.95 -12.51
N CYS A 14 -2.33 11.07 -11.51
CA CYS A 14 -3.17 9.89 -11.34
C CYS A 14 -4.65 10.25 -11.10
N TYR A 15 -4.91 11.29 -10.30
CA TYR A 15 -6.28 11.67 -9.90
C TYR A 15 -6.93 12.73 -10.79
N SER A 16 -6.18 13.37 -11.70
CA SER A 16 -6.74 14.38 -12.60
C SER A 16 -7.65 13.75 -13.65
N LYS A 17 -8.86 14.32 -13.79
CA LYS A 17 -9.79 14.01 -14.88
C LYS A 17 -9.51 14.84 -16.14
N ASP A 18 -8.83 15.96 -16.02
CA ASP A 18 -8.41 16.80 -17.16
C ASP A 18 -7.16 16.21 -17.81
N ALA A 19 -7.27 15.83 -19.08
CA ALA A 19 -6.17 15.21 -19.83
C ALA A 19 -4.94 16.13 -19.99
N LYS A 20 -5.15 17.46 -20.15
CA LYS A 20 -4.04 18.42 -20.25
C LYS A 20 -3.29 18.55 -18.93
N LEU A 21 -4.04 18.69 -17.83
CA LEU A 21 -3.47 18.74 -16.48
C LEU A 21 -2.75 17.44 -16.15
N LYS A 22 -3.36 16.29 -16.44
CA LYS A 22 -2.77 14.95 -16.25
C LYS A 22 -1.41 14.85 -16.96
N ASN A 23 -1.35 15.18 -18.24
CA ASN A 23 -0.11 15.11 -19.01
C ASN A 23 0.94 16.10 -18.50
N ARG A 24 0.54 17.32 -18.12
CA ARG A 24 1.44 18.30 -17.48
C ARG A 24 2.02 17.78 -16.19
N CYS A 25 1.18 17.19 -15.32
CA CYS A 25 1.62 16.64 -14.04
C CYS A 25 2.61 15.48 -14.23
N PHE A 26 2.34 14.54 -15.12
CA PHE A 26 3.29 13.44 -15.38
C PHE A 26 4.61 13.93 -15.97
N ARG A 27 4.58 14.95 -16.84
CA ARG A 27 5.82 15.58 -17.36
C ARG A 27 6.64 16.20 -16.23
N LEU A 28 6.00 16.98 -15.34
CA LEU A 28 6.67 17.59 -14.19
C LEU A 28 7.21 16.53 -13.23
N SER A 29 6.42 15.49 -12.95
CA SER A 29 6.88 14.34 -12.16
C SER A 29 8.15 13.71 -12.75
N GLY A 30 8.21 13.52 -14.07
CA GLY A 30 9.40 13.04 -14.77
C GLY A 30 10.63 13.95 -14.59
N ILE A 31 10.47 15.26 -14.77
CA ILE A 31 11.56 16.24 -14.57
C ILE A 31 12.12 16.17 -13.14
N PHE A 32 11.24 16.11 -12.13
CA PHE A 32 11.68 16.01 -10.73
C PHE A 32 12.32 14.65 -10.40
N ARG A 33 11.87 13.56 -11.02
CA ARG A 33 12.51 12.25 -10.94
C ARG A 33 13.94 12.30 -11.49
N ASP A 34 14.12 12.85 -12.68
CA ASP A 34 15.44 12.91 -13.32
C ASP A 34 16.40 13.82 -12.52
N SER A 35 15.86 14.91 -11.96
CA SER A 35 16.60 15.78 -11.03
C SER A 35 16.99 15.04 -9.75
N LEU A 36 16.14 14.18 -9.22
CA LEU A 36 16.44 13.33 -8.06
C LEU A 36 17.61 12.40 -8.36
N TYR A 37 17.55 11.67 -9.47
CA TYR A 37 18.61 10.74 -9.85
C TYR A 37 19.95 11.42 -10.13
N SER A 38 19.95 12.65 -10.66
CA SER A 38 21.17 13.41 -10.87
C SER A 38 21.83 13.95 -9.59
N LYS A 39 21.07 14.10 -8.51
CA LYS A 39 21.53 14.74 -7.27
C LYS A 39 21.68 13.78 -6.10
N ALA A 40 20.89 12.71 -6.06
CA ALA A 40 20.94 11.73 -4.98
C ALA A 40 22.08 10.73 -5.18
N SER A 41 22.77 10.38 -4.07
CA SER A 41 23.73 9.26 -4.10
C SER A 41 22.99 7.96 -4.49
N PRO A 42 23.55 7.15 -5.41
CA PRO A 42 22.94 5.89 -5.85
C PRO A 42 22.65 4.88 -4.73
N ASN A 43 23.27 5.05 -3.58
CA ASN A 43 23.06 4.20 -2.41
C ASN A 43 22.24 4.88 -1.30
N SER A 44 21.69 6.07 -1.53
CA SER A 44 20.82 6.71 -0.54
C SER A 44 19.44 6.06 -0.47
N ASN A 45 18.83 6.07 0.72
CA ASN A 45 17.47 5.57 0.94
C ASN A 45 16.49 6.08 -0.12
N ILE A 46 16.53 7.39 -0.39
CA ILE A 46 15.60 8.04 -1.32
C ILE A 46 15.81 7.58 -2.76
N TYR A 47 17.06 7.34 -3.16
CA TYR A 47 17.40 6.81 -4.49
C TYR A 47 16.90 5.37 -4.64
N LEU A 48 17.22 4.51 -3.66
CA LEU A 48 16.84 3.10 -3.68
C LEU A 48 15.31 2.92 -3.63
N TRP A 49 14.63 3.68 -2.76
CA TRP A 49 13.18 3.71 -2.74
C TRP A 49 12.59 4.00 -4.11
N ARG A 50 13.07 5.05 -4.75
CA ARG A 50 12.55 5.45 -6.06
C ARG A 50 12.87 4.44 -7.15
N LYS A 51 14.08 3.89 -7.13
CA LYS A 51 14.52 2.86 -8.10
C LYS A 51 13.71 1.59 -7.99
N VAL A 52 13.47 1.12 -6.77
CA VAL A 52 12.60 -0.05 -6.52
C VAL A 52 11.18 0.20 -7.00
N SER A 53 10.62 1.37 -6.68
CA SER A 53 9.27 1.75 -7.12
C SER A 53 9.13 1.73 -8.66
N GLU A 54 10.10 2.33 -9.36
CA GLU A 54 10.12 2.38 -10.83
C GLU A 54 10.23 0.99 -11.45
N LEU A 55 11.20 0.19 -11.01
CA LEU A 55 11.39 -1.18 -11.50
C LEU A 55 10.16 -2.08 -11.24
N THR A 56 9.49 -1.88 -10.11
CA THR A 56 8.26 -2.61 -9.79
C THR A 56 7.11 -2.20 -10.72
N THR A 57 6.99 -0.90 -11.01
CA THR A 57 5.98 -0.39 -11.96
C THR A 57 6.23 -0.89 -13.37
N ASP A 58 7.50 -1.01 -13.78
CA ASP A 58 7.91 -1.55 -15.07
C ASP A 58 7.85 -3.09 -15.16
N ASN A 59 7.36 -3.78 -14.11
CA ASN A 59 7.32 -5.24 -13.98
C ASN A 59 8.70 -5.93 -14.05
N LYS A 60 9.79 -5.20 -13.76
CA LYS A 60 11.16 -5.72 -13.68
C LYS A 60 11.47 -6.28 -12.29
N PHE A 61 10.67 -7.27 -11.86
CA PHE A 61 10.64 -7.73 -10.47
C PHE A 61 11.98 -8.29 -9.97
N ASN A 62 12.74 -8.99 -10.81
CA ASN A 62 14.06 -9.53 -10.43
C ASN A 62 15.08 -8.41 -10.18
N GLU A 63 15.06 -7.36 -10.97
CA GLU A 63 15.91 -6.19 -10.78
C GLU A 63 15.45 -5.39 -9.56
N ALA A 64 14.12 -5.19 -9.43
CA ALA A 64 13.52 -4.54 -8.26
C ALA A 64 13.91 -5.24 -6.95
N MET A 65 13.92 -6.57 -6.93
CA MET A 65 14.32 -7.34 -5.74
C MET A 65 15.78 -7.11 -5.39
N LYS A 66 16.69 -7.08 -6.35
CA LYS A 66 18.11 -6.79 -6.10
C LYS A 66 18.32 -5.41 -5.47
N GLU A 67 17.62 -4.38 -5.98
CA GLU A 67 17.70 -3.04 -5.41
C GLU A 67 17.00 -2.96 -4.04
N CYS A 68 15.90 -3.67 -3.85
CA CYS A 68 15.22 -3.79 -2.57
C CYS A 68 16.10 -4.48 -1.51
N ASP A 69 16.90 -5.47 -1.86
CA ASP A 69 17.86 -6.13 -0.96
C ASP A 69 18.99 -5.16 -0.53
N LYS A 70 19.42 -4.27 -1.42
CA LYS A 70 20.36 -3.19 -1.05
C LYS A 70 19.71 -2.22 -0.08
N TRP A 71 18.46 -1.83 -0.37
CA TRP A 71 17.69 -0.91 0.47
C TRP A 71 17.45 -1.50 1.87
N MET A 72 17.07 -2.77 1.97
CA MET A 72 16.88 -3.46 3.24
C MET A 72 18.10 -3.44 4.17
N LYS A 73 19.32 -3.47 3.61
CA LYS A 73 20.58 -3.39 4.40
C LYS A 73 20.83 -2.01 5.00
N GLN A 74 20.17 -0.97 4.53
CA GLN A 74 20.39 0.41 4.95
C GLN A 74 19.33 0.92 5.93
N VAL A 75 18.14 0.33 5.91
CA VAL A 75 17.03 0.75 6.76
C VAL A 75 17.06 -0.02 8.08
N LYS A 76 16.80 0.69 9.17
CA LYS A 76 16.73 0.07 10.50
C LYS A 76 15.36 -0.61 10.67
N PRO A 77 15.31 -1.85 11.20
CA PRO A 77 14.06 -2.50 11.53
C PRO A 77 13.17 -1.64 12.44
N ASN A 78 11.86 -1.75 12.28
CA ASN A 78 10.85 -1.01 13.04
C ASN A 78 10.92 0.52 12.86
N THR A 79 11.32 1.01 11.72
CA THR A 79 11.24 2.43 11.34
C THR A 79 10.29 2.60 10.16
N HIS A 80 9.84 3.85 9.93
CA HIS A 80 9.02 4.19 8.77
C HIS A 80 9.72 3.84 7.43
N ASP A 81 11.02 4.05 7.32
CA ASP A 81 11.79 3.66 6.13
C ASP A 81 11.75 2.14 5.91
N TYR A 82 11.81 1.37 7.00
CA TYR A 82 11.67 -0.09 6.94
C TYR A 82 10.26 -0.51 6.54
N ALA A 83 9.22 0.18 7.03
CA ALA A 83 7.83 -0.05 6.62
C ALA A 83 7.67 0.17 5.10
N ASN A 84 8.22 1.27 4.58
CA ASN A 84 8.20 1.57 3.15
C ASN A 84 8.92 0.50 2.32
N MET A 85 10.12 0.10 2.73
CA MET A 85 10.87 -0.99 2.07
C MET A 85 10.07 -2.29 2.07
N ALA A 86 9.47 -2.66 3.20
CA ALA A 86 8.66 -3.87 3.34
C ALA A 86 7.41 -3.82 2.43
N PHE A 87 6.76 -2.66 2.32
CA PHE A 87 5.64 -2.46 1.39
C PHE A 87 6.05 -2.71 -0.06
N PHE A 88 7.12 -2.08 -0.54
CA PHE A 88 7.59 -2.30 -1.91
C PHE A 88 8.05 -3.74 -2.15
N ARG A 89 8.66 -4.38 -1.16
CA ARG A 89 9.01 -5.80 -1.24
C ARG A 89 7.76 -6.67 -1.39
N SER A 90 6.68 -6.32 -0.71
CA SER A 90 5.39 -7.01 -0.88
C SER A 90 4.82 -6.87 -2.29
N GLU A 91 4.92 -5.67 -2.89
CA GLU A 91 4.45 -5.43 -4.26
C GLU A 91 5.30 -6.21 -5.30
N ILE A 92 6.62 -6.35 -5.07
CA ILE A 92 7.48 -7.20 -5.90
C ILE A 92 7.00 -8.66 -5.83
N TYR A 93 6.78 -9.22 -4.62
CA TYR A 93 6.29 -10.58 -4.46
C TYR A 93 4.89 -10.79 -5.03
N LYS A 94 4.04 -9.78 -4.95
CA LYS A 94 2.72 -9.78 -5.59
C LYS A 94 2.84 -9.88 -7.12
N GLY A 95 3.74 -9.10 -7.72
CA GLY A 95 4.04 -9.18 -9.15
C GLY A 95 4.65 -10.51 -9.58
N MET A 96 5.41 -11.15 -8.70
CA MET A 96 5.93 -12.51 -8.88
C MET A 96 4.91 -13.63 -8.57
N HIS A 97 3.67 -13.28 -8.26
CA HIS A 97 2.60 -14.21 -7.85
C HIS A 97 2.92 -15.02 -6.58
N ASN A 98 3.85 -14.57 -5.74
CA ASN A 98 4.18 -15.20 -4.47
C ASN A 98 3.34 -14.59 -3.34
N ILE A 99 2.07 -15.00 -3.25
CA ILE A 99 1.10 -14.46 -2.29
C ILE A 99 1.50 -14.69 -0.82
N PRO A 100 2.07 -15.85 -0.42
CA PRO A 100 2.53 -16.04 0.96
C PRO A 100 3.57 -14.99 1.39
N LEU A 101 4.61 -14.75 0.60
CA LEU A 101 5.63 -13.75 0.90
C LEU A 101 5.10 -12.32 0.76
N CYS A 102 4.19 -12.06 -0.17
CA CYS A 102 3.48 -10.78 -0.25
C CYS A 102 2.75 -10.48 1.06
N LYS A 103 1.95 -11.40 1.59
CA LYS A 103 1.25 -11.25 2.88
C LYS A 103 2.21 -11.03 4.05
N TYR A 104 3.30 -11.78 4.09
CA TYR A 104 4.31 -11.64 5.13
C TYR A 104 4.87 -10.21 5.18
N TRP A 105 5.30 -9.67 4.02
CA TRP A 105 5.90 -8.34 3.97
C TRP A 105 4.87 -7.21 4.15
N LEU A 106 3.62 -7.40 3.70
CA LEU A 106 2.52 -6.48 4.05
C LEU A 106 2.28 -6.43 5.57
N ALA A 107 2.31 -7.58 6.25
CA ALA A 107 2.14 -7.63 7.69
C ALA A 107 3.29 -6.93 8.43
N ILE A 108 4.53 -7.12 8.00
CA ILE A 108 5.70 -6.42 8.55
C ILE A 108 5.55 -4.90 8.38
N SER A 109 5.21 -4.43 7.17
CA SER A 109 5.00 -3.01 6.90
C SER A 109 3.88 -2.43 7.78
N ALA A 110 2.72 -3.08 7.84
CA ALA A 110 1.59 -2.63 8.66
C ALA A 110 1.93 -2.57 10.16
N LEU A 111 2.69 -3.54 10.68
CA LEU A 111 3.13 -3.53 12.08
C LEU A 111 4.08 -2.37 12.39
N CYS A 112 4.99 -2.03 11.47
CA CYS A 112 5.85 -0.86 11.62
C CYS A 112 5.02 0.44 11.63
N ASP A 113 4.09 0.60 10.68
CA ASP A 113 3.22 1.78 10.60
C ASP A 113 2.38 1.95 11.87
N ILE A 114 1.81 0.87 12.42
CA ILE A 114 1.04 0.90 13.67
C ILE A 114 1.91 1.34 14.85
N ARG A 115 3.14 0.81 14.96
CA ARG A 115 4.07 1.15 16.04
C ARG A 115 4.53 2.61 15.98
N ASP A 116 4.78 3.11 14.79
CA ASP A 116 5.24 4.47 14.55
C ASP A 116 4.08 5.49 14.49
N ALA A 117 2.85 5.05 14.79
CA ALA A 117 1.63 5.85 14.70
C ALA A 117 1.44 6.52 13.32
N VAL A 118 1.93 5.87 12.26
CA VAL A 118 1.70 6.30 10.88
C VAL A 118 0.28 5.91 10.49
N MET A 119 -0.54 6.89 10.18
CA MET A 119 -1.97 6.67 9.91
C MET A 119 -2.27 6.32 8.46
N ASP A 120 -1.26 6.30 7.61
CA ASP A 120 -1.34 5.77 6.26
C ASP A 120 -1.19 4.25 6.29
N GLN A 121 -2.31 3.56 6.37
CA GLN A 121 -2.40 2.11 6.55
C GLN A 121 -2.54 1.36 5.21
N ALA A 122 -1.77 1.76 4.18
CA ALA A 122 -1.82 1.15 2.85
C ALA A 122 -1.56 -0.36 2.87
N SER A 123 -0.59 -0.79 3.68
CA SER A 123 -0.20 -2.20 3.82
C SER A 123 -1.30 -3.02 4.47
N LEU A 124 -1.95 -2.49 5.51
CA LEU A 124 -3.03 -3.18 6.20
C LEU A 124 -4.27 -3.32 5.32
N TRP A 125 -4.61 -2.28 4.55
CA TRP A 125 -5.68 -2.33 3.57
C TRP A 125 -5.39 -3.35 2.44
N SER A 126 -4.17 -3.38 1.91
CA SER A 126 -3.75 -4.35 0.89
C SER A 126 -3.84 -5.78 1.40
N LEU A 127 -3.42 -6.01 2.65
CA LEU A 127 -3.54 -7.31 3.32
C LEU A 127 -5.00 -7.72 3.52
N ALA A 128 -5.86 -6.79 3.94
CA ALA A 128 -7.30 -7.03 4.07
C ALA A 128 -7.94 -7.46 2.75
N ASN A 129 -7.56 -6.84 1.64
CA ASN A 129 -8.06 -7.19 0.31
C ASN A 129 -7.66 -8.62 -0.10
N ILE A 130 -6.42 -9.04 0.18
CA ILE A 130 -5.97 -10.41 -0.09
C ILE A 130 -6.76 -11.40 0.79
N LEU A 131 -6.90 -11.14 2.08
CA LEU A 131 -7.63 -12.00 3.02
C LEU A 131 -9.12 -12.15 2.65
N SER A 132 -9.74 -11.08 2.15
CA SER A 132 -11.12 -11.13 1.65
C SER A 132 -11.26 -12.11 0.48
N ARG A 133 -10.33 -12.06 -0.47
CA ARG A 133 -10.32 -12.98 -1.61
C ARG A 133 -10.06 -14.44 -1.22
N GLU A 134 -9.33 -14.66 -0.13
CA GLU A 134 -9.09 -15.98 0.47
C GLU A 134 -10.27 -16.48 1.34
N GLY A 135 -11.33 -15.67 1.51
CA GLY A 135 -12.50 -16.01 2.32
C GLY A 135 -12.34 -15.74 3.82
N ASN A 136 -11.22 -15.19 4.27
CA ASN A 136 -11.02 -14.81 5.67
C ASN A 136 -11.66 -13.45 5.95
N LEU A 137 -12.99 -13.42 5.92
CA LEU A 137 -13.79 -12.19 5.96
C LEU A 137 -13.72 -11.48 7.31
N GLU A 138 -13.65 -12.22 8.42
CA GLU A 138 -13.57 -11.63 9.75
C GLU A 138 -12.31 -10.79 9.93
N ARG A 139 -11.15 -11.37 9.62
CA ARG A 139 -9.87 -10.66 9.73
C ARG A 139 -9.78 -9.51 8.72
N SER A 140 -10.27 -9.74 7.49
CA SER A 140 -10.32 -8.73 6.45
C SER A 140 -11.16 -7.52 6.89
N ASN A 141 -12.36 -7.75 7.47
CA ASN A 141 -13.22 -6.69 7.96
C ASN A 141 -12.56 -5.87 9.07
N ARG A 142 -11.95 -6.53 10.07
CA ARG A 142 -11.22 -5.84 11.15
C ARG A 142 -10.10 -4.95 10.64
N TYR A 143 -9.33 -5.41 9.66
CA TYR A 143 -8.20 -4.65 9.11
C TYR A 143 -8.66 -3.46 8.28
N VAL A 144 -9.71 -3.63 7.47
CA VAL A 144 -10.24 -2.53 6.68
C VAL A 144 -10.94 -1.47 7.53
N GLU A 145 -11.66 -1.88 8.58
CA GLU A 145 -12.27 -0.94 9.54
C GLU A 145 -11.21 -0.13 10.28
N TYR A 146 -10.12 -0.76 10.72
CA TYR A 146 -9.02 -0.05 11.35
C TYR A 146 -8.39 0.97 10.40
N SER A 147 -8.07 0.57 9.15
CA SER A 147 -7.53 1.46 8.12
C SER A 147 -8.46 2.63 7.82
N TRP A 148 -9.77 2.36 7.74
CA TRP A 148 -10.77 3.39 7.54
C TRP A 148 -10.82 4.40 8.69
N ASN A 149 -10.83 3.92 9.93
CA ASN A 149 -10.83 4.78 11.12
C ASN A 149 -9.59 5.67 11.19
N CYS A 150 -8.41 5.14 10.85
CA CYS A 150 -7.19 5.93 10.74
C CYS A 150 -7.34 7.04 9.69
N THR A 151 -7.84 6.71 8.50
CA THR A 151 -8.06 7.65 7.40
C THR A 151 -9.02 8.78 7.80
N GLN A 152 -10.12 8.45 8.48
CA GLN A 152 -11.10 9.45 8.92
C GLN A 152 -10.53 10.40 9.99
N ARG A 153 -9.79 9.90 10.96
CA ARG A 153 -9.18 10.70 12.02
C ARG A 153 -8.20 11.75 11.50
N TYR A 154 -7.49 11.43 10.44
CA TYR A 154 -6.43 12.28 9.89
C TYR A 154 -6.85 13.03 8.61
N ASN A 155 -8.13 12.95 8.23
CA ASN A 155 -8.71 13.67 7.10
C ASN A 155 -7.96 13.46 5.77
N THR A 156 -7.48 12.24 5.53
CA THR A 156 -6.74 11.87 4.33
C THR A 156 -7.70 11.51 3.19
N HIS A 157 -8.35 12.51 2.60
CA HIS A 157 -9.43 12.35 1.61
C HIS A 157 -9.06 11.46 0.42
N LEU A 158 -7.83 11.53 -0.07
CA LEU A 158 -7.38 10.73 -1.22
C LEU A 158 -7.47 9.22 -0.94
N ARG A 159 -7.05 8.79 0.24
CA ARG A 159 -7.11 7.36 0.61
C ARG A 159 -8.50 6.89 0.98
N SER A 160 -9.31 7.73 1.59
CA SER A 160 -10.72 7.43 1.85
C SER A 160 -11.45 7.00 0.58
N TRP A 161 -11.18 7.69 -0.52
CA TRP A 161 -11.79 7.38 -1.80
C TRP A 161 -11.35 6.03 -2.39
N LEU A 162 -10.11 5.61 -2.15
CA LEU A 162 -9.59 4.30 -2.58
C LEU A 162 -10.12 3.15 -1.71
N ILE A 163 -10.24 3.37 -0.40
CA ILE A 163 -10.63 2.34 0.58
C ILE A 163 -12.16 2.12 0.58
N SER A 164 -12.92 3.20 0.42
CA SER A 164 -14.39 3.20 0.57
C SER A 164 -15.14 2.13 -0.24
N PRO A 165 -14.85 1.90 -1.54
CA PRO A 165 -15.56 0.87 -2.32
C PRO A 165 -15.28 -0.55 -1.79
N VAL A 166 -14.05 -0.81 -1.36
CA VAL A 166 -13.63 -2.12 -0.85
C VAL A 166 -14.18 -2.36 0.55
N LEU A 167 -14.23 -1.31 1.39
CA LEU A 167 -14.84 -1.36 2.72
C LEU A 167 -16.29 -1.78 2.65
N GLY A 168 -17.09 -1.19 1.74
CA GLY A 168 -18.50 -1.54 1.56
C GLY A 168 -18.67 -3.03 1.27
N VAL A 169 -17.97 -3.54 0.26
CA VAL A 169 -18.07 -4.95 -0.15
C VAL A 169 -17.66 -5.91 0.98
N ILE A 170 -16.54 -5.66 1.65
CA ILE A 170 -16.04 -6.52 2.72
C ILE A 170 -16.99 -6.50 3.92
N SER A 171 -17.42 -5.31 4.36
CA SER A 171 -18.28 -5.14 5.52
C SER A 171 -19.66 -5.75 5.29
N ASP A 172 -20.26 -5.56 4.11
CA ASP A 172 -21.59 -6.10 3.79
C ASP A 172 -21.57 -7.62 3.66
N THR A 173 -20.50 -8.17 3.06
CA THR A 173 -20.32 -9.62 2.96
C THR A 173 -20.15 -10.23 4.34
N TYR A 174 -19.33 -9.63 5.21
CA TYR A 174 -19.12 -10.08 6.58
C TYR A 174 -20.42 -10.05 7.40
N LYS A 175 -21.16 -8.93 7.38
CA LYS A 175 -22.45 -8.79 8.08
C LYS A 175 -23.49 -9.80 7.60
N THR A 176 -23.54 -10.05 6.28
CA THR A 176 -24.45 -11.04 5.70
C THR A 176 -24.13 -12.45 6.18
N ASN A 177 -22.85 -12.82 6.22
CA ASN A 177 -22.44 -14.14 6.71
C ASN A 177 -22.72 -14.31 8.21
N LEU A 178 -22.50 -13.28 9.03
CA LEU A 178 -22.87 -13.30 10.45
C LEU A 178 -24.38 -13.50 10.64
N ARG A 179 -25.20 -12.81 9.88
CA ARG A 179 -26.68 -12.97 9.95
C ARG A 179 -27.09 -14.39 9.59
N LYS A 180 -26.51 -14.98 8.54
CA LYS A 180 -26.77 -16.38 8.15
C LYS A 180 -26.38 -17.37 9.24
N ALA A 181 -25.17 -17.21 9.80
CA ALA A 181 -24.68 -18.06 10.89
C ALA A 181 -25.54 -17.98 12.15
N ASN A 182 -25.95 -16.77 12.55
CA ASN A 182 -26.84 -16.54 13.67
C ASN A 182 -28.24 -17.13 13.43
N TYR A 183 -28.77 -17.06 12.20
CA TYR A 183 -30.04 -17.69 11.87
C TYR A 183 -29.96 -19.22 11.98
N GLN A 184 -28.91 -19.82 11.41
CA GLN A 184 -28.67 -21.26 11.50
C GLN A 184 -28.53 -21.74 12.94
N LEU A 185 -27.82 -20.97 13.78
CA LEU A 185 -27.67 -21.29 15.21
C LEU A 185 -29.01 -21.27 15.94
N LYS A 186 -29.86 -20.26 15.68
CA LYS A 186 -31.20 -20.17 16.26
C LYS A 186 -32.10 -21.34 15.85
N THR A 187 -32.01 -21.80 14.59
CA THR A 187 -32.79 -22.95 14.10
C THR A 187 -32.31 -24.30 14.63
N LEU A 188 -31.08 -24.39 15.18
CA LEU A 188 -30.53 -25.61 15.80
C LEU A 188 -30.86 -25.71 17.31
N ILE A 189 -31.17 -24.59 17.95
CA ILE A 189 -31.42 -24.52 19.41
C ILE A 189 -32.93 -24.48 19.71
N GLY A 190 -33.79 -24.15 18.77
CA GLY A 190 -35.25 -24.13 18.89
C GLY A 190 -35.89 -25.36 18.29
#